data_54d13108901bc78b4ce4f30fe4c8d996
#
_entry.id   54d13108901bc78b4ce4f30fe4c8d996
#
_cell.length_a   1.000
_cell.length_b   1.000
_cell.length_c   1.000
_cell.angle_alpha   90.00
_cell.angle_beta   90.00
_cell.angle_gamma   90.00
#
_symmetry.space_group_name_H-M   'P 1'
#
loop_
_entity.id
_entity.type
_entity.pdbx_description
1 polymer ?
#
loop_
_entity_poly.entity_id
_entity_poly.type
_entity_poly.pdbx_seq_one_letter_code
_entity_poly.pdbx_strand_id
1 'polypeptide(L)'
;MRFIRNSVLLTMLLCLIATAVYSQTTSGSMSGTVTDPNGAVIPGAKVVATHMPTGRVYETVTTAAGLYVFPTLPAGPYSLTVTQP
;
A
#
# COMPACT_ATOMS: atom_id res chain seq x y z
N MET A 1 33.22 -28.65 -22.97
CA MET A 1 33.47 -27.19 -22.79
C MET A 1 32.22 -26.37 -23.00
N ARG A 2 31.43 -26.65 -24.03
CA ARG A 2 30.21 -25.88 -24.30
C ARG A 2 29.16 -26.01 -23.19
N PHE A 3 29.03 -27.18 -22.58
CA PHE A 3 28.03 -27.43 -21.53
C PHE A 3 28.28 -26.62 -20.26
N ILE A 4 29.54 -26.47 -19.86
CA ILE A 4 29.92 -25.71 -18.65
C ILE A 4 29.58 -24.22 -18.86
N ARG A 5 29.86 -23.69 -20.01
CA ARG A 5 29.60 -22.27 -20.32
C ARG A 5 28.10 -21.95 -20.30
N ASN A 6 27.26 -22.82 -20.87
CA ASN A 6 25.81 -22.64 -20.86
C ASN A 6 25.24 -22.75 -19.45
N SER A 7 25.75 -23.66 -18.63
CA SER A 7 25.32 -23.81 -17.23
C SER A 7 25.64 -22.57 -16.41
N VAL A 8 26.80 -21.96 -16.60
CA VAL A 8 27.18 -20.74 -15.88
C VAL A 8 26.28 -19.59 -16.28
N LEU A 9 25.97 -19.42 -17.56
CA LEU A 9 25.05 -18.36 -18.02
C LEU A 9 23.66 -18.55 -17.46
N LEU A 10 23.15 -19.76 -17.44
CA LEU A 10 21.83 -20.06 -16.86
C LEU A 10 21.77 -19.77 -15.37
N THR A 11 22.82 -20.13 -14.63
CA THR A 11 22.92 -19.86 -13.19
C THR A 11 22.94 -18.35 -12.92
N MET A 12 23.68 -17.58 -13.70
CA MET A 12 23.70 -16.13 -13.56
C MET A 12 22.33 -15.51 -13.82
N LEU A 13 21.61 -15.98 -14.81
CA LEU A 13 20.26 -15.50 -15.12
C LEU A 13 19.30 -15.77 -13.98
N LEU A 14 19.36 -16.95 -13.37
CA LEU A 14 18.52 -17.30 -12.21
C LEU A 14 18.82 -16.41 -11.00
N CYS A 15 20.09 -16.08 -10.76
CA CYS A 15 20.50 -15.17 -9.68
C CYS A 15 19.93 -13.77 -9.90
N LEU A 16 19.92 -13.26 -11.12
CA LEU A 16 19.36 -11.95 -11.46
C LEU A 16 17.84 -11.90 -11.18
N ILE A 17 17.11 -12.96 -11.52
CA ILE A 17 15.67 -13.05 -11.27
C ILE A 17 15.40 -13.03 -9.76
N ALA A 18 16.16 -13.79 -8.97
CA ALA A 18 16.02 -13.82 -7.52
C ALA A 18 16.27 -12.44 -6.90
N THR A 19 17.27 -11.71 -7.37
CA THR A 19 17.58 -10.35 -6.91
C THR A 19 16.41 -9.40 -7.19
N ALA A 20 15.78 -9.51 -8.36
CA ALA A 20 14.64 -8.68 -8.71
C ALA A 20 13.46 -8.88 -7.76
N VAL A 21 13.19 -10.13 -7.33
CA VAL A 21 12.14 -10.42 -6.36
C VAL A 21 12.39 -9.75 -5.01
N TYR A 22 13.63 -9.77 -4.52
CA TYR A 22 13.98 -9.13 -3.25
C TYR A 22 13.99 -7.61 -3.30
N SER A 23 14.13 -7.01 -4.47
CA SER A 23 14.19 -5.56 -4.61
C SER A 23 12.81 -4.90 -4.67
N GLN A 24 11.70 -5.65 -4.71
CA GLN A 24 10.36 -5.09 -4.76
C GLN A 24 9.98 -4.46 -3.43
N THR A 25 9.38 -3.27 -3.51
CA THR A 25 8.91 -2.56 -2.32
C THR A 25 7.63 -3.19 -1.79
N THR A 26 7.44 -3.13 -0.47
CA THR A 26 6.26 -3.67 0.21
C THR A 26 5.40 -2.58 0.83
N SER A 27 5.61 -1.33 0.45
CA SER A 27 4.81 -0.20 0.93
C SER A 27 3.98 0.39 -0.21
N GLY A 28 2.91 1.08 0.17
CA GLY A 28 2.03 1.75 -0.77
C GLY A 28 1.41 2.98 -0.15
N SER A 29 0.46 3.57 -0.85
CA SER A 29 -0.30 4.71 -0.37
C SER A 29 -1.79 4.45 -0.55
N MET A 30 -2.62 5.16 0.23
CA MET A 30 -4.07 5.07 0.14
C MET A 30 -4.64 6.48 0.18
N SER A 31 -5.58 6.78 -0.72
CA SER A 31 -6.27 8.06 -0.74
C SER A 31 -7.68 7.88 -1.25
N GLY A 32 -8.55 8.84 -0.90
CA GLY A 32 -9.92 8.81 -1.35
C GLY A 32 -10.69 10.02 -0.87
N THR A 33 -12.00 10.01 -1.13
CA THR A 33 -12.92 11.08 -0.76
C THR A 33 -14.01 10.52 0.13
N VAL A 34 -14.34 11.24 1.19
CA VAL A 34 -15.47 10.90 2.09
C VAL A 34 -16.66 11.77 1.72
N THR A 35 -17.78 11.12 1.41
CA THR A 35 -19.03 11.79 1.09
C THR A 35 -20.17 11.19 1.91
N ASP A 36 -21.23 11.99 2.12
CA ASP A 36 -22.45 11.50 2.73
C ASP A 36 -23.34 10.78 1.68
N PRO A 37 -24.50 10.20 2.09
CA PRO A 37 -25.38 9.52 1.14
C PRO A 37 -25.95 10.44 0.06
N ASN A 38 -25.94 11.75 0.25
CA ASN A 38 -26.40 12.73 -0.72
C ASN A 38 -25.28 13.20 -1.66
N GLY A 39 -24.05 12.70 -1.50
CA GLY A 39 -22.91 13.05 -2.33
C GLY A 39 -22.14 14.29 -1.87
N ALA A 40 -22.50 14.89 -0.74
CA ALA A 40 -21.77 16.03 -0.19
C ALA A 40 -20.49 15.57 0.50
N VAL A 41 -19.39 16.30 0.30
CA VAL A 41 -18.12 15.99 0.94
C VAL A 41 -18.18 16.26 2.44
N ILE A 42 -17.46 15.48 3.23
CA ILE A 42 -17.42 15.59 4.70
C ILE A 42 -16.02 16.05 5.11
N PRO A 43 -15.80 17.33 5.41
CA PRO A 43 -14.52 17.80 5.90
C PRO A 43 -14.35 17.48 7.39
N GLY A 44 -13.11 17.34 7.83
CA GLY A 44 -12.79 17.10 9.24
C GLY A 44 -13.19 15.74 9.78
N ALA A 45 -13.54 14.79 8.93
CA ALA A 45 -13.89 13.44 9.34
C ALA A 45 -12.62 12.66 9.70
N LYS A 46 -12.69 11.87 10.77
CA LYS A 46 -11.58 11.01 11.19
C LYS A 46 -11.63 9.72 10.38
N VAL A 47 -10.51 9.42 9.69
CA VAL A 47 -10.36 8.20 8.90
C VAL A 47 -9.33 7.31 9.59
N VAL A 48 -9.71 6.08 9.90
CA VAL A 48 -8.86 5.10 10.57
C VAL A 48 -8.65 3.91 9.65
N ALA A 49 -7.39 3.61 9.35
CA ALA A 49 -7.00 2.42 8.60
C ALA A 49 -6.34 1.43 9.54
N THR A 50 -6.87 0.23 9.65
CA THR A 50 -6.30 -0.82 10.48
C THR A 50 -5.67 -1.89 9.60
N HIS A 51 -4.36 -2.10 9.77
CA HIS A 51 -3.62 -3.14 9.07
C HIS A 51 -4.02 -4.49 9.66
N MET A 52 -4.74 -5.29 8.88
CA MET A 52 -5.34 -6.54 9.38
C MET A 52 -4.31 -7.55 9.89
N PRO A 53 -3.17 -7.78 9.19
CA PRO A 53 -2.20 -8.77 9.65
C PRO A 53 -1.54 -8.46 11.00
N THR A 54 -1.36 -7.17 11.34
CA THR A 54 -0.65 -6.75 12.56
C THR A 54 -1.57 -6.07 13.58
N GLY A 55 -2.76 -5.65 13.18
CA GLY A 55 -3.67 -4.85 14.00
C GLY A 55 -3.22 -3.41 14.19
N ARG A 56 -2.20 -2.96 13.47
CA ARG A 56 -1.67 -1.61 13.59
C ARG A 56 -2.64 -0.60 13.01
N VAL A 57 -2.81 0.53 13.69
CA VAL A 57 -3.80 1.56 13.36
C VAL A 57 -3.10 2.81 12.84
N TYR A 58 -3.62 3.35 11.74
CA TYR A 58 -3.18 4.61 11.14
C TYR A 58 -4.38 5.54 11.06
N GLU A 59 -4.19 6.82 11.39
CA GLU A 59 -5.26 7.80 11.42
C GLU A 59 -4.93 9.01 10.57
N THR A 60 -5.95 9.58 9.94
CA THR A 60 -5.87 10.87 9.27
C THR A 60 -7.22 11.57 9.36
N VAL A 61 -7.28 12.82 8.91
CA VAL A 61 -8.50 13.64 8.93
C VAL A 61 -8.73 14.15 7.52
N THR A 62 -9.97 14.20 7.08
CA THR A 62 -10.32 14.73 5.77
C THR A 62 -10.06 16.22 5.67
N THR A 63 -9.66 16.67 4.48
CA THR A 63 -9.48 18.08 4.14
C THR A 63 -10.83 18.79 3.97
N ALA A 64 -10.80 20.10 3.71
CA ALA A 64 -12.00 20.87 3.39
C ALA A 64 -12.76 20.33 2.16
N ALA A 65 -12.05 19.63 1.27
CA ALA A 65 -12.65 18.95 0.11
C ALA A 65 -13.09 17.53 0.37
N GLY A 66 -13.00 17.05 1.63
CA GLY A 66 -13.36 15.69 2.00
C GLY A 66 -12.34 14.65 1.62
N LEU A 67 -11.11 15.04 1.30
CA LEU A 67 -10.06 14.11 0.89
C LEU A 67 -9.28 13.58 2.08
N TYR A 68 -8.95 12.30 2.04
CA TYR A 68 -8.01 11.71 2.99
C TYR A 68 -6.82 11.11 2.24
N VAL A 69 -5.64 11.13 2.86
CA VAL A 69 -4.41 10.60 2.28
C VAL A 69 -3.60 9.89 3.36
N PHE A 70 -3.20 8.65 3.09
CA PHE A 70 -2.17 7.94 3.83
C PHE A 70 -0.97 7.78 2.90
N PRO A 71 0.09 8.59 3.07
CA PRO A 71 1.18 8.64 2.08
C PRO A 71 2.02 7.38 2.03
N THR A 72 2.17 6.67 3.16
CA THR A 72 2.97 5.44 3.21
C THR A 72 2.34 4.45 4.17
N LEU A 73 1.98 3.27 3.64
CA LEU A 73 1.42 2.18 4.44
C LEU A 73 2.11 0.87 4.08
N PRO A 74 2.34 -0.04 5.07
CA PRO A 74 2.79 -1.39 4.76
C PRO A 74 1.83 -2.13 3.84
N ALA A 75 2.33 -3.05 3.03
CA ALA A 75 1.49 -3.87 2.17
C ALA A 75 0.59 -4.79 2.99
N GLY A 76 -0.61 -5.07 2.47
CA GLY A 76 -1.55 -5.98 3.09
C GLY A 76 -2.98 -5.45 3.07
N PRO A 77 -3.94 -6.23 3.60
CA PRO A 77 -5.33 -5.80 3.69
C PRO A 77 -5.55 -4.82 4.83
N TYR A 78 -6.45 -3.86 4.62
CA TYR A 78 -6.81 -2.83 5.59
C TYR A 78 -8.31 -2.79 5.80
N SER A 79 -8.70 -2.46 7.04
CA SER A 79 -10.07 -2.11 7.37
C SER A 79 -10.15 -0.59 7.55
N LEU A 80 -11.07 0.06 6.84
CA LEU A 80 -11.26 1.51 6.90
C LEU A 80 -12.51 1.85 7.69
N THR A 81 -12.36 2.76 8.66
CA THR A 81 -13.47 3.28 9.45
C THR A 81 -13.45 4.80 9.38
N VAL A 82 -14.60 5.39 9.09
CA VAL A 82 -14.76 6.84 9.01
C VAL A 82 -15.73 7.29 10.08
N THR A 83 -15.31 8.30 10.87
CA THR A 83 -16.14 8.88 11.93
C THR A 83 -16.33 10.36 11.62
N GLN A 84 -17.58 10.81 11.59
CA GLN A 84 -17.90 12.23 11.39
C GLN A 84 -17.53 13.04 12.63
N PRO A 85 -17.18 14.32 12.44
CA PRO A 85 -16.88 15.19 13.58
C PRO A 85 -18.09 15.43 14.46
#